data_43cb5daef20e5f2cdefea08271aac4fd
#
_entry.id   43cb5daef20e5f2cdefea08271aac4fd
#
_cell.length_a   1.000
_cell.length_b   1.000
_cell.length_c   1.000
_cell.angle_alpha   90.00
_cell.angle_beta   90.00
_cell.angle_gamma   90.00
#
_symmetry.space_group_name_H-M   'P 1'
#
loop_
_entity.id
_entity.type
_entity.pdbx_description
1 polymer ?
#
loop_
_entity_poly.entity_id
_entity_poly.type
_entity_poly.pdbx_seq_one_letter_code
_entity_poly.pdbx_strand_id
1 'polypeptide(L)'
;MFKSIKVVAVGSLIVMIVFSCSTEKNTFINRNFHSLTAHYNGYYNANELIDNAMSSYQGSRLEDYYMRLPIDPVPGDSEVVSIYPAIDTAIAKCKKVIRNHSMPSNDRPAKKKEEHNRWIDENWTTIGIASFYRRDYEGAMKSFEYVRKFYKNDPSLFVGQLWMAKTNIAQGKLTEAKLHLYNLDRAIEEEELRNEKKKGFRPSFNLKKPRKKKSKKDEIAKFPKHIRFELEKTKADLALLKGETIDAINYLEQSIEQARMGDDKGRVHFILGQLYQEVSNYEKSKFHYSKVIAGKARYEMSFNARLKRAFLGNGEKVKKELNKMLKDAKNAEYKDQIYYAMAEVEFNENDEREAIYFLHQSAFYSTTNTRQKGMAYERLADLSFLKRNYVPAQKYYDSCAQVITDAYPNAETIRNKANNLAALVRAVETSQKEDSLQRIASMDEKSRVKFLKDVIKQIKEEEAARKKREAERLRELQKNQLLASNTGNGSKWYWNNDKSRTEGLEDFKRLWGQRENEDDWRRSGKIPDATFTSIEDATLSDSLRQEP
;
A
#
# COMPACT_ATOMS: atom_id res chain seq x y z
N MET A 1 36.45 3.44 -60.10
CA MET A 1 35.76 2.15 -60.02
C MET A 1 35.43 1.74 -58.56
N PHE A 2 36.33 1.71 -57.60
CA PHE A 2 36.11 1.33 -56.21
C PHE A 2 35.13 2.24 -55.40
N LYS A 3 35.05 3.54 -55.67
CA LYS A 3 34.09 4.46 -55.00
C LYS A 3 32.64 4.22 -55.43
N SER A 4 32.42 3.91 -56.71
CA SER A 4 31.09 3.63 -57.25
C SER A 4 30.51 2.31 -56.70
N ILE A 5 31.36 1.28 -56.51
CA ILE A 5 30.94 -0.01 -55.93
C ILE A 5 30.53 0.17 -54.47
N LYS A 6 31.22 1.00 -53.68
CA LYS A 6 30.83 1.30 -52.28
C LYS A 6 29.50 2.05 -52.20
N VAL A 7 29.24 3.00 -53.06
CA VAL A 7 27.98 3.74 -53.10
C VAL A 7 26.80 2.84 -53.49
N VAL A 8 27.00 1.97 -54.49
CA VAL A 8 26.00 0.98 -54.89
C VAL A 8 25.73 -0.04 -53.79
N ALA A 9 26.80 -0.52 -53.10
CA ALA A 9 26.64 -1.44 -51.97
C ALA A 9 25.91 -0.81 -50.78
N VAL A 10 26.24 0.44 -50.44
CA VAL A 10 25.53 1.21 -49.36
C VAL A 10 24.09 1.52 -49.77
N GLY A 11 23.86 1.92 -51.02
CA GLY A 11 22.51 2.15 -51.55
C GLY A 11 21.69 0.86 -51.57
N SER A 12 22.26 -0.27 -51.98
CA SER A 12 21.60 -1.59 -51.92
C SER A 12 21.32 -2.04 -50.50
N LEU A 13 22.21 -1.76 -49.54
CA LEU A 13 22.02 -2.06 -48.12
C LEU A 13 20.88 -1.21 -47.53
N ILE A 14 20.79 0.08 -47.88
CA ILE A 14 19.73 0.98 -47.45
C ILE A 14 18.36 0.53 -48.03
N VAL A 15 18.31 0.15 -49.31
CA VAL A 15 17.13 -0.38 -49.96
C VAL A 15 16.68 -1.70 -49.30
N MET A 16 17.61 -2.62 -48.97
CA MET A 16 17.27 -3.84 -48.23
C MET A 16 16.70 -3.55 -46.84
N ILE A 17 17.21 -2.54 -46.14
CA ILE A 17 16.69 -2.13 -44.83
C ILE A 17 15.27 -1.57 -44.93
N VAL A 18 14.96 -0.78 -45.96
CA VAL A 18 13.62 -0.19 -46.17
C VAL A 18 12.57 -1.26 -46.53
N PHE A 19 12.94 -2.31 -47.28
CA PHE A 19 12.06 -3.43 -47.61
C PHE A 19 11.94 -4.49 -46.49
N SER A 20 12.75 -4.41 -45.45
CA SER A 20 12.80 -5.38 -44.34
C SER A 20 11.67 -5.23 -43.33
N CYS A 21 10.92 -4.15 -43.31
CA CYS A 21 9.95 -3.82 -42.24
C CYS A 21 8.47 -4.21 -42.58
N SER A 22 8.25 -5.14 -43.52
CA SER A 22 6.88 -5.57 -43.85
C SER A 22 6.33 -6.56 -42.84
N THR A 23 5.16 -6.27 -42.23
CA THR A 23 4.41 -7.20 -41.37
C THR A 23 3.77 -8.35 -42.13
N GLU A 24 3.64 -8.24 -43.47
CA GLU A 24 3.05 -9.27 -44.32
C GLU A 24 4.01 -10.41 -44.64
N LYS A 25 5.32 -10.14 -44.65
CA LYS A 25 6.35 -11.12 -45.01
C LYS A 25 6.82 -11.89 -43.78
N ASN A 26 6.47 -13.17 -43.68
CA ASN A 26 6.90 -14.05 -42.60
C ASN A 26 8.35 -14.55 -42.80
N THR A 27 9.33 -13.63 -42.87
CA THR A 27 10.76 -13.97 -42.91
C THR A 27 11.36 -13.98 -41.50
N PHE A 28 12.48 -14.68 -41.32
CA PHE A 28 13.19 -14.72 -40.04
C PHE A 28 13.59 -13.30 -39.55
N ILE A 29 14.05 -12.44 -40.46
CA ILE A 29 14.48 -11.07 -40.14
C ILE A 29 13.26 -10.24 -39.68
N ASN A 30 12.16 -10.26 -40.44
CA ASN A 30 10.95 -9.52 -40.10
C ASN A 30 10.39 -9.96 -38.75
N ARG A 31 10.25 -11.28 -38.51
CA ARG A 31 9.77 -11.79 -37.23
C ARG A 31 10.62 -11.33 -36.06
N ASN A 32 11.95 -11.39 -36.20
CA ASN A 32 12.84 -10.94 -35.11
C ASN A 32 12.74 -9.43 -34.88
N PHE A 33 12.70 -8.62 -35.95
CA PHE A 33 12.56 -7.18 -35.84
C PHE A 33 11.24 -6.80 -35.16
N HIS A 34 10.11 -7.34 -35.65
CA HIS A 34 8.79 -7.02 -35.06
C HIS A 34 8.65 -7.59 -33.64
N SER A 35 9.21 -8.77 -33.36
CA SER A 35 9.20 -9.35 -32.00
C SER A 35 10.06 -8.54 -31.04
N LEU A 36 11.25 -8.08 -31.47
CA LEU A 36 12.12 -7.25 -30.63
C LEU A 36 11.43 -5.91 -30.28
N THR A 37 10.84 -5.27 -31.30
CA THR A 37 10.13 -4.00 -31.12
C THR A 37 8.89 -4.19 -30.24
N ALA A 38 8.14 -5.25 -30.42
CA ALA A 38 6.96 -5.54 -29.59
C ALA A 38 7.34 -5.82 -28.15
N HIS A 39 8.46 -6.48 -27.91
CA HIS A 39 8.98 -6.72 -26.57
C HIS A 39 9.36 -5.42 -25.87
N TYR A 40 10.31 -4.67 -26.45
CA TYR A 40 10.87 -3.52 -25.74
C TYR A 40 10.00 -2.27 -25.80
N ASN A 41 9.48 -1.90 -26.97
CA ASN A 41 8.70 -0.67 -27.13
C ASN A 41 7.23 -0.80 -26.67
N GLY A 42 6.68 -2.02 -26.62
CA GLY A 42 5.35 -2.31 -26.07
C GLY A 42 5.46 -2.87 -24.67
N TYR A 43 5.58 -4.19 -24.61
CA TYR A 43 5.48 -4.98 -23.38
C TYR A 43 6.37 -4.47 -22.23
N TYR A 44 7.69 -4.39 -22.44
CA TYR A 44 8.64 -4.00 -21.39
C TYR A 44 8.38 -2.56 -20.90
N ASN A 45 8.36 -1.58 -21.80
CA ASN A 45 8.17 -0.18 -21.41
C ASN A 45 6.78 0.09 -20.82
N ALA A 46 5.75 -0.65 -21.25
CA ALA A 46 4.41 -0.50 -20.68
C ALA A 46 4.34 -1.08 -19.27
N ASN A 47 4.91 -2.27 -19.04
CA ASN A 47 4.97 -2.84 -17.69
C ASN A 47 5.80 -1.97 -16.74
N GLU A 48 6.95 -1.43 -17.19
CA GLU A 48 7.75 -0.50 -16.39
C GLU A 48 6.95 0.74 -15.97
N LEU A 49 6.13 1.30 -16.87
CA LEU A 49 5.23 2.42 -16.53
C LEU A 49 4.18 2.03 -15.49
N ILE A 50 3.56 0.85 -15.64
CA ILE A 50 2.58 0.34 -14.69
C ILE A 50 3.24 0.09 -13.33
N ASP A 51 4.37 -0.61 -13.31
CA ASP A 51 5.09 -0.98 -12.08
C ASP A 51 5.57 0.28 -11.33
N ASN A 52 6.10 1.28 -12.04
CA ASN A 52 6.52 2.54 -11.44
C ASN A 52 5.32 3.33 -10.89
N ALA A 53 4.20 3.39 -11.61
CA ALA A 53 2.98 4.04 -11.14
C ALA A 53 2.42 3.36 -9.89
N MET A 54 2.34 2.02 -9.88
CA MET A 54 1.87 1.25 -8.73
C MET A 54 2.83 1.32 -7.54
N SER A 55 4.13 1.30 -7.79
CA SER A 55 5.15 1.46 -6.73
C SER A 55 5.09 2.85 -6.11
N SER A 56 4.89 3.89 -6.90
CA SER A 56 4.70 5.27 -6.41
C SER A 56 3.43 5.39 -5.60
N TYR A 57 2.31 4.86 -6.09
CA TYR A 57 1.03 4.81 -5.37
C TYR A 57 1.18 4.08 -4.03
N GLN A 58 1.72 2.88 -4.03
CA GLN A 58 1.95 2.11 -2.81
C GLN A 58 2.94 2.81 -1.87
N GLY A 59 3.91 3.56 -2.42
CA GLY A 59 4.90 4.34 -1.67
C GLY A 59 4.30 5.49 -0.89
N SER A 60 3.33 6.19 -1.49
CA SER A 60 2.66 7.35 -0.90
C SER A 60 1.45 6.98 -0.04
N ARG A 61 0.92 5.77 -0.19
CA ARG A 61 -0.27 5.33 0.54
C ARG A 61 0.02 5.13 2.02
N LEU A 62 -0.81 5.75 2.86
CA LEU A 62 -0.84 5.49 4.30
C LEU A 62 -1.65 4.23 4.55
N GLU A 63 -1.00 3.22 5.15
CA GLU A 63 -1.66 1.97 5.51
C GLU A 63 -2.35 2.08 6.87
N ASP A 64 -3.59 1.64 6.94
CA ASP A 64 -4.32 1.56 8.21
C ASP A 64 -4.02 0.24 8.93
N TYR A 65 -3.00 0.23 9.78
CA TYR A 65 -2.60 -0.94 10.56
C TYR A 65 -3.55 -1.30 11.71
N TYR A 66 -4.57 -0.48 11.99
CA TYR A 66 -5.64 -0.83 12.94
C TYR A 66 -6.64 -1.81 12.32
N MET A 67 -6.74 -1.81 10.99
CA MET A 67 -7.59 -2.72 10.24
C MET A 67 -6.76 -3.86 9.63
N ARG A 68 -7.44 -4.90 9.17
CA ARG A 68 -6.80 -5.92 8.34
C ARG A 68 -6.33 -5.29 7.04
N LEU A 69 -5.06 -5.49 6.71
CA LEU A 69 -4.51 -4.98 5.46
C LEU A 69 -5.13 -5.71 4.26
N PRO A 70 -5.41 -5.00 3.15
CA PRO A 70 -5.79 -5.66 1.90
C PRO A 70 -4.61 -6.49 1.36
N ILE A 71 -4.93 -7.64 0.77
CA ILE A 71 -3.90 -8.53 0.19
C ILE A 71 -3.16 -7.81 -0.93
N ASP A 72 -3.90 -7.26 -1.89
CA ASP A 72 -3.37 -6.42 -2.97
C ASP A 72 -3.99 -5.01 -2.87
N PRO A 73 -3.21 -3.99 -2.47
CA PRO A 73 -3.73 -2.64 -2.43
C PRO A 73 -3.91 -2.10 -3.84
N VAL A 74 -5.16 -1.86 -4.22
CA VAL A 74 -5.54 -1.26 -5.50
C VAL A 74 -6.06 0.15 -5.24
N PRO A 75 -5.72 1.16 -6.09
CA PRO A 75 -6.21 2.52 -5.92
C PRO A 75 -7.74 2.59 -5.92
N GLY A 76 -8.30 3.36 -4.99
CA GLY A 76 -9.72 3.72 -4.96
C GLY A 76 -10.10 4.72 -6.05
N ASP A 77 -11.39 5.10 -6.12
CA ASP A 77 -11.90 5.99 -7.18
C ASP A 77 -11.25 7.38 -7.16
N SER A 78 -10.95 7.91 -5.98
CA SER A 78 -10.26 9.20 -5.83
C SER A 78 -8.74 9.11 -6.06
N GLU A 79 -8.13 7.98 -5.74
CA GLU A 79 -6.67 7.80 -5.79
C GLU A 79 -6.18 7.43 -7.19
N VAL A 80 -7.03 6.73 -7.96
CA VAL A 80 -6.67 6.21 -9.29
C VAL A 80 -6.30 7.30 -10.30
N VAL A 81 -6.83 8.52 -10.13
CA VAL A 81 -6.56 9.66 -11.02
C VAL A 81 -5.05 9.97 -11.08
N SER A 82 -4.34 9.76 -9.97
CA SER A 82 -2.90 10.02 -9.89
C SER A 82 -2.05 9.12 -10.81
N ILE A 83 -2.54 7.93 -11.14
CA ILE A 83 -1.83 6.97 -11.99
C ILE A 83 -2.27 6.99 -13.46
N TYR A 84 -3.36 7.69 -13.80
CA TYR A 84 -3.89 7.74 -15.18
C TYR A 84 -2.85 8.07 -16.25
N PRO A 85 -2.01 9.11 -16.12
CA PRO A 85 -1.08 9.47 -17.19
C PRO A 85 -0.13 8.34 -17.57
N ALA A 86 0.39 7.60 -16.57
CA ALA A 86 1.29 6.48 -16.79
C ALA A 86 0.55 5.28 -17.41
N ILE A 87 -0.63 4.96 -16.86
CA ILE A 87 -1.48 3.85 -17.34
C ILE A 87 -1.96 4.10 -18.78
N ASP A 88 -2.46 5.29 -19.09
CA ASP A 88 -2.91 5.64 -20.46
C ASP A 88 -1.75 5.59 -21.45
N THR A 89 -0.55 6.03 -21.04
CA THR A 89 0.67 5.92 -21.87
C THR A 89 1.04 4.46 -22.11
N ALA A 90 0.94 3.59 -21.10
CA ALA A 90 1.19 2.15 -21.24
C ALA A 90 0.22 1.51 -22.24
N ILE A 91 -1.07 1.78 -22.11
CA ILE A 91 -2.11 1.32 -23.04
C ILE A 91 -1.84 1.80 -24.48
N ALA A 92 -1.50 3.09 -24.65
CA ALA A 92 -1.22 3.66 -25.95
C ALA A 92 0.01 3.01 -26.62
N LYS A 93 1.08 2.75 -25.86
CA LYS A 93 2.28 2.03 -26.33
C LYS A 93 1.93 0.63 -26.82
N CYS A 94 1.23 -0.18 -26.02
CA CYS A 94 0.81 -1.51 -26.41
C CYS A 94 -0.11 -1.50 -27.65
N LYS A 95 -1.11 -0.62 -27.68
CA LYS A 95 -2.00 -0.47 -28.87
C LYS A 95 -1.23 -0.08 -30.14
N LYS A 96 -0.25 0.83 -30.03
CA LYS A 96 0.62 1.23 -31.16
C LYS A 96 1.43 0.04 -31.65
N VAL A 97 1.98 -0.76 -30.74
CA VAL A 97 2.77 -1.95 -31.09
C VAL A 97 1.89 -3.01 -31.74
N ILE A 98 0.75 -3.34 -31.19
CA ILE A 98 -0.18 -4.30 -31.80
C ILE A 98 -0.54 -3.90 -33.22
N ARG A 99 -0.91 -2.62 -33.43
CA ARG A 99 -1.26 -2.10 -34.75
C ARG A 99 -0.13 -2.18 -35.77
N ASN A 100 1.11 -1.89 -35.36
CA ASN A 100 2.22 -1.72 -36.27
C ASN A 100 3.11 -2.98 -36.41
N HIS A 101 3.01 -3.93 -35.47
CA HIS A 101 3.95 -5.05 -35.39
C HIS A 101 3.26 -6.42 -35.25
N SER A 102 1.93 -6.51 -35.29
CA SER A 102 1.21 -7.76 -35.42
C SER A 102 1.49 -8.36 -36.81
N MET A 103 1.74 -9.64 -36.85
CA MET A 103 2.09 -10.40 -38.06
C MET A 103 1.17 -11.62 -38.21
N PRO A 104 -0.14 -11.42 -38.44
CA PRO A 104 -1.09 -12.52 -38.59
C PRO A 104 -0.81 -13.30 -39.88
N SER A 105 -0.90 -14.64 -39.82
CA SER A 105 -0.79 -15.49 -41.00
C SER A 105 -1.88 -15.18 -42.02
N ASN A 106 -1.49 -14.92 -43.29
CA ASN A 106 -2.44 -14.64 -44.36
C ASN A 106 -3.05 -15.90 -45.00
N ASP A 107 -2.46 -17.08 -44.72
CA ASP A 107 -2.80 -18.34 -45.39
C ASP A 107 -4.05 -19.05 -44.81
N ARG A 108 -4.72 -18.42 -43.81
CA ARG A 108 -5.85 -19.03 -43.10
C ARG A 108 -7.01 -18.09 -42.91
N PRO A 109 -8.27 -18.62 -42.80
CA PRO A 109 -9.42 -17.81 -42.44
C PRO A 109 -9.18 -16.99 -41.17
N ALA A 110 -9.74 -15.80 -41.05
CA ALA A 110 -9.53 -14.86 -39.95
C ALA A 110 -9.65 -15.48 -38.54
N LYS A 111 -10.52 -16.47 -38.35
CA LYS A 111 -10.71 -17.19 -37.08
C LYS A 111 -9.58 -18.18 -36.73
N LYS A 112 -8.67 -18.49 -37.68
CA LYS A 112 -7.59 -19.50 -37.53
C LYS A 112 -6.21 -18.90 -37.84
N LYS A 113 -6.10 -17.58 -37.97
CA LYS A 113 -4.81 -16.92 -38.20
C LYS A 113 -3.90 -17.13 -37.00
N GLU A 114 -2.68 -17.62 -37.26
CA GLU A 114 -1.61 -17.67 -36.27
C GLU A 114 -0.89 -16.34 -36.24
N GLU A 115 -0.61 -15.81 -35.07
CA GLU A 115 0.25 -14.66 -34.88
C GLU A 115 1.70 -15.11 -34.89
N HIS A 116 2.53 -14.49 -35.74
CA HIS A 116 3.95 -14.85 -35.85
C HIS A 116 4.84 -14.02 -34.93
N ASN A 117 4.35 -12.88 -34.47
CA ASN A 117 5.00 -12.10 -33.43
C ASN A 117 4.56 -12.60 -32.06
N ARG A 118 5.51 -13.17 -31.31
CA ARG A 118 5.28 -13.88 -30.05
C ARG A 118 5.04 -12.95 -28.85
N TRP A 119 5.00 -11.63 -29.02
CA TRP A 119 4.80 -10.65 -27.96
C TRP A 119 3.46 -9.90 -28.07
N ILE A 120 2.60 -10.26 -29.01
CA ILE A 120 1.32 -9.56 -29.20
C ILE A 120 0.31 -9.96 -28.12
N ASP A 121 0.29 -11.21 -27.70
CA ASP A 121 -0.54 -11.70 -26.62
C ASP A 121 -0.16 -11.07 -25.26
N GLU A 122 1.15 -10.92 -24.96
CA GLU A 122 1.61 -10.20 -23.78
C GLU A 122 1.24 -8.71 -23.83
N ASN A 123 1.29 -8.07 -25.02
CA ASN A 123 0.83 -6.69 -25.13
C ASN A 123 -0.69 -6.57 -24.90
N TRP A 124 -1.50 -7.52 -25.36
CA TRP A 124 -2.93 -7.55 -25.05
C TRP A 124 -3.19 -7.77 -23.55
N THR A 125 -2.43 -8.68 -22.93
CA THR A 125 -2.50 -8.92 -21.49
C THR A 125 -2.13 -7.67 -20.70
N THR A 126 -1.08 -6.96 -21.11
CA THR A 126 -0.64 -5.70 -20.49
C THR A 126 -1.71 -4.59 -20.63
N ILE A 127 -2.39 -4.49 -21.78
CA ILE A 127 -3.55 -3.58 -21.93
C ILE A 127 -4.63 -3.92 -20.90
N GLY A 128 -4.94 -5.21 -20.73
CA GLY A 128 -5.94 -5.66 -19.77
C GLY A 128 -5.55 -5.30 -18.33
N ILE A 129 -4.29 -5.53 -17.94
CA ILE A 129 -3.75 -5.18 -16.62
C ILE A 129 -3.81 -3.66 -16.38
N ALA A 130 -3.39 -2.87 -17.37
CA ALA A 130 -3.44 -1.42 -17.32
C ALA A 130 -4.90 -0.93 -17.18
N SER A 131 -5.82 -1.48 -17.96
CA SER A 131 -7.26 -1.16 -17.88
C SER A 131 -7.84 -1.52 -16.50
N PHE A 132 -7.42 -2.64 -15.89
CA PHE A 132 -7.80 -3.00 -14.53
C PHE A 132 -7.37 -1.93 -13.51
N TYR A 133 -6.11 -1.52 -13.53
CA TYR A 133 -5.63 -0.46 -12.63
C TYR A 133 -6.26 0.89 -12.91
N ARG A 134 -6.69 1.15 -14.15
CA ARG A 134 -7.49 2.34 -14.53
C ARG A 134 -8.94 2.27 -14.03
N ARG A 135 -9.37 1.11 -13.51
CA ARG A 135 -10.74 0.75 -13.14
C ARG A 135 -11.70 0.63 -14.34
N ASP A 136 -11.16 0.57 -15.57
CA ASP A 136 -11.90 0.16 -16.76
C ASP A 136 -12.01 -1.37 -16.83
N TYR A 137 -12.86 -1.92 -15.98
CA TYR A 137 -13.01 -3.37 -15.85
C TYR A 137 -13.61 -4.02 -17.11
N GLU A 138 -14.41 -3.29 -17.87
CA GLU A 138 -14.96 -3.79 -19.13
C GLU A 138 -13.87 -3.89 -20.20
N GLY A 139 -13.05 -2.87 -20.35
CA GLY A 139 -11.88 -2.87 -21.23
C GLY A 139 -10.87 -3.94 -20.85
N ALA A 140 -10.63 -4.14 -19.55
CA ALA A 140 -9.78 -5.20 -19.04
C ALA A 140 -10.30 -6.59 -19.45
N MET A 141 -11.57 -6.90 -19.18
CA MET A 141 -12.19 -8.17 -19.54
C MET A 141 -12.15 -8.42 -21.05
N LYS A 142 -12.46 -7.43 -21.88
CA LYS A 142 -12.38 -7.56 -23.36
C LYS A 142 -10.97 -7.95 -23.82
N SER A 143 -9.94 -7.34 -23.22
CA SER A 143 -8.54 -7.64 -23.55
C SER A 143 -8.15 -9.06 -23.16
N PHE A 144 -8.50 -9.51 -21.95
CA PHE A 144 -8.23 -10.88 -21.49
C PHE A 144 -9.03 -11.94 -22.25
N GLU A 145 -10.28 -11.67 -22.58
CA GLU A 145 -11.09 -12.55 -23.42
C GLU A 145 -10.52 -12.69 -24.82
N TYR A 146 -9.97 -11.61 -25.39
CA TYR A 146 -9.26 -11.69 -26.66
C TYR A 146 -8.08 -12.64 -26.58
N VAL A 147 -7.25 -12.55 -25.55
CA VAL A 147 -6.13 -13.49 -25.31
C VAL A 147 -6.67 -14.93 -25.16
N ARG A 148 -7.68 -15.14 -24.32
CA ARG A 148 -8.29 -16.45 -24.10
C ARG A 148 -8.83 -17.08 -25.39
N LYS A 149 -9.37 -16.27 -26.30
CA LYS A 149 -9.97 -16.73 -27.55
C LYS A 149 -8.92 -17.09 -28.60
N PHE A 150 -7.87 -16.26 -28.74
CA PHE A 150 -6.93 -16.35 -29.87
C PHE A 150 -5.58 -16.98 -29.51
N TYR A 151 -5.17 -16.96 -28.23
CA TYR A 151 -3.84 -17.40 -27.74
C TYR A 151 -3.93 -18.57 -26.76
N LYS A 152 -4.72 -19.59 -27.11
CA LYS A 152 -5.04 -20.75 -26.24
C LYS A 152 -3.83 -21.61 -25.87
N ASN A 153 -2.77 -21.55 -26.65
CA ASN A 153 -1.56 -22.36 -26.48
C ASN A 153 -0.39 -21.56 -25.91
N ASP A 154 -0.60 -20.30 -25.57
CA ASP A 154 0.43 -19.39 -25.06
C ASP A 154 0.27 -19.20 -23.54
N PRO A 155 1.36 -19.00 -22.79
CA PRO A 155 1.31 -18.82 -21.33
C PRO A 155 0.49 -17.61 -20.88
N SER A 156 0.35 -16.60 -21.72
CA SER A 156 -0.48 -15.41 -21.51
C SER A 156 -1.96 -15.74 -21.23
N LEU A 157 -2.45 -16.90 -21.72
CA LEU A 157 -3.77 -17.43 -21.37
C LEU A 157 -3.99 -17.50 -19.86
N PHE A 158 -3.03 -18.07 -19.13
CA PHE A 158 -3.14 -18.25 -17.67
C PHE A 158 -3.01 -16.93 -16.92
N VAL A 159 -2.15 -16.03 -17.40
CA VAL A 159 -2.04 -14.66 -16.87
C VAL A 159 -3.36 -13.92 -17.07
N GLY A 160 -3.92 -13.98 -18.27
CA GLY A 160 -5.23 -13.38 -18.58
C GLY A 160 -6.34 -13.94 -17.68
N GLN A 161 -6.40 -15.25 -17.47
CA GLN A 161 -7.40 -15.88 -16.59
C GLN A 161 -7.26 -15.44 -15.13
N LEU A 162 -6.03 -15.31 -14.61
CA LEU A 162 -5.79 -14.79 -13.27
C LEU A 162 -6.31 -13.36 -13.13
N TRP A 163 -6.03 -12.50 -14.11
CA TRP A 163 -6.50 -11.12 -14.10
C TRP A 163 -8.02 -11.00 -14.34
N MET A 164 -8.63 -11.92 -15.09
CA MET A 164 -10.10 -12.04 -15.16
C MET A 164 -10.68 -12.34 -13.77
N ALA A 165 -10.07 -13.25 -13.00
CA ALA A 165 -10.49 -13.52 -11.62
C ALA A 165 -10.36 -12.27 -10.74
N LYS A 166 -9.22 -11.56 -10.77
CA LYS A 166 -9.02 -10.30 -10.03
C LYS A 166 -10.05 -9.23 -10.45
N THR A 167 -10.35 -9.12 -11.73
CA THR A 167 -11.34 -8.18 -12.26
C THR A 167 -12.75 -8.50 -11.76
N ASN A 168 -13.12 -9.77 -11.75
CA ASN A 168 -14.40 -10.22 -11.22
C ASN A 168 -14.52 -10.00 -9.70
N ILE A 169 -13.44 -10.23 -8.96
CA ILE A 169 -13.38 -9.91 -7.52
C ILE A 169 -13.64 -8.42 -7.30
N ALA A 170 -12.96 -7.54 -8.05
CA ALA A 170 -13.12 -6.09 -7.94
C ALA A 170 -14.54 -5.61 -8.32
N GLN A 171 -15.27 -6.38 -9.14
CA GLN A 171 -16.67 -6.13 -9.50
C GLN A 171 -17.68 -6.82 -8.56
N GLY A 172 -17.24 -7.57 -7.56
CA GLY A 172 -18.10 -8.35 -6.67
C GLY A 172 -18.70 -9.63 -7.30
N LYS A 173 -18.24 -10.03 -8.49
CA LYS A 173 -18.68 -11.24 -9.19
C LYS A 173 -17.91 -12.46 -8.72
N LEU A 174 -18.18 -12.88 -7.47
CA LEU A 174 -17.37 -13.89 -6.77
C LEU A 174 -17.50 -15.30 -7.36
N THR A 175 -18.62 -15.62 -7.98
CA THR A 175 -18.86 -16.93 -8.63
C THR A 175 -18.02 -17.08 -9.90
N GLU A 176 -17.99 -16.06 -10.73
CA GLU A 176 -17.18 -16.00 -11.95
C GLU A 176 -15.69 -16.00 -11.62
N ALA A 177 -15.29 -15.27 -10.58
CA ALA A 177 -13.92 -15.30 -10.08
C ALA A 177 -13.50 -16.71 -9.67
N LYS A 178 -14.34 -17.42 -8.89
CA LYS A 178 -14.09 -18.81 -8.48
C LYS A 178 -13.90 -19.74 -9.68
N LEU A 179 -14.71 -19.57 -10.73
CA LEU A 179 -14.60 -20.40 -11.94
C LEU A 179 -13.24 -20.21 -12.64
N HIS A 180 -12.77 -18.95 -12.75
CA HIS A 180 -11.45 -18.70 -13.35
C HIS A 180 -10.32 -19.28 -12.52
N LEU A 181 -10.36 -19.17 -11.19
CA LEU A 181 -9.35 -19.75 -10.29
C LEU A 181 -9.37 -21.28 -10.35
N TYR A 182 -10.54 -21.91 -10.37
CA TYR A 182 -10.69 -23.36 -10.53
C TYR A 182 -10.07 -23.85 -11.86
N ASN A 183 -10.28 -23.13 -12.96
CA ASN A 183 -9.68 -23.48 -14.24
C ASN A 183 -8.15 -23.39 -14.22
N LEU A 184 -7.58 -22.46 -13.45
CA LEU A 184 -6.13 -22.35 -13.27
C LEU A 184 -5.59 -23.52 -12.44
N ASP A 185 -6.27 -23.92 -11.37
CA ASP A 185 -5.88 -25.08 -10.57
C ASP A 185 -5.90 -26.36 -11.41
N ARG A 186 -6.96 -26.58 -12.18
CA ARG A 186 -7.01 -27.71 -13.12
C ARG A 186 -5.85 -27.71 -14.11
N ALA A 187 -5.47 -26.55 -14.64
CA ALA A 187 -4.36 -26.47 -15.58
C ALA A 187 -3.01 -26.84 -14.91
N ILE A 188 -2.85 -26.50 -13.64
CA ILE A 188 -1.67 -26.89 -12.83
C ILE A 188 -1.65 -28.42 -12.64
N GLU A 189 -2.75 -28.99 -12.18
CA GLU A 189 -2.88 -30.45 -11.97
C GLU A 189 -2.62 -31.25 -13.27
N GLU A 190 -3.22 -30.81 -14.38
CA GLU A 190 -2.99 -31.43 -15.68
C GLU A 190 -1.53 -31.33 -16.16
N GLU A 191 -0.82 -30.24 -15.84
CA GLU A 191 0.60 -30.12 -16.14
C GLU A 191 1.45 -31.05 -15.26
N GLU A 192 1.14 -31.15 -13.98
CA GLU A 192 1.84 -32.02 -13.03
C GLU A 192 1.69 -33.50 -13.41
N LEU A 193 0.47 -33.93 -13.69
CA LEU A 193 0.20 -35.28 -14.19
C LEU A 193 0.95 -35.60 -15.50
N ARG A 194 1.05 -34.63 -16.42
CA ARG A 194 1.83 -34.81 -17.67
C ARG A 194 3.33 -34.94 -17.38
N ASN A 195 3.84 -34.23 -16.40
CA ASN A 195 5.25 -34.28 -16.03
C ASN A 195 5.61 -35.57 -15.30
N GLU A 196 4.72 -36.10 -14.47
CA GLU A 196 4.87 -37.41 -13.82
C GLU A 196 4.91 -38.58 -14.85
N LYS A 197 3.97 -38.59 -15.80
CA LYS A 197 3.96 -39.55 -16.90
C LYS A 197 5.25 -39.52 -17.73
N LYS A 198 5.88 -38.34 -17.90
CA LYS A 198 7.18 -38.23 -18.60
C LYS A 198 8.34 -38.78 -17.77
N LYS A 199 8.32 -38.65 -16.43
CA LYS A 199 9.36 -39.20 -15.53
C LYS A 199 9.32 -40.71 -15.47
N GLY A 200 8.14 -41.33 -15.59
CA GLY A 200 7.97 -42.78 -15.61
C GLY A 200 8.42 -43.46 -16.92
N PHE A 201 8.61 -42.68 -17.99
CA PHE A 201 9.07 -43.20 -19.28
C PHE A 201 10.60 -43.21 -19.34
N ARG A 202 11.26 -44.31 -18.91
CA ARG A 202 12.67 -44.55 -19.22
C ARG A 202 12.76 -44.83 -20.74
N PRO A 203 13.50 -44.04 -21.53
CA PRO A 203 13.71 -44.35 -22.93
C PRO A 203 14.51 -45.66 -23.00
N SER A 204 13.90 -46.74 -23.47
CA SER A 204 14.65 -47.89 -23.92
C SER A 204 15.56 -47.46 -25.06
N PHE A 205 16.83 -47.79 -24.93
CA PHE A 205 17.87 -47.53 -25.91
C PHE A 205 17.50 -48.27 -27.21
N ASN A 206 16.81 -47.61 -28.15
CA ASN A 206 16.61 -48.12 -29.50
C ASN A 206 16.48 -46.98 -30.50
N LEU A 207 17.49 -46.96 -31.39
CA LEU A 207 17.54 -46.45 -32.75
C LEU A 207 16.68 -45.24 -33.13
N LYS A 208 17.41 -44.19 -33.50
CA LYS A 208 16.96 -42.93 -34.09
C LYS A 208 15.83 -43.11 -35.12
N LYS A 209 14.58 -43.10 -34.67
CA LYS A 209 13.48 -42.71 -35.56
C LYS A 209 13.55 -41.17 -35.73
N PRO A 210 13.44 -40.65 -36.98
CA PRO A 210 13.45 -39.22 -37.20
C PRO A 210 12.32 -38.59 -36.37
N ARG A 211 12.68 -37.68 -35.43
CA ARG A 211 11.70 -36.89 -34.66
C ARG A 211 10.84 -36.15 -35.68
N LYS A 212 9.60 -36.62 -35.91
CA LYS A 212 8.59 -35.79 -36.56
C LYS A 212 8.56 -34.46 -35.78
N LYS A 213 8.88 -33.36 -36.43
CA LYS A 213 8.70 -32.03 -35.86
C LYS A 213 7.22 -31.93 -35.46
N LYS A 214 6.93 -31.98 -34.16
CA LYS A 214 5.58 -31.71 -33.66
C LYS A 214 5.19 -30.34 -34.19
N SER A 215 4.02 -30.27 -34.82
CA SER A 215 3.48 -28.96 -35.21
C SER A 215 3.28 -28.13 -33.94
N LYS A 216 3.50 -26.83 -33.98
CA LYS A 216 3.21 -25.90 -32.85
C LYS A 216 1.77 -26.06 -32.33
N LYS A 217 0.87 -26.65 -33.09
CA LYS A 217 -0.53 -26.92 -32.73
C LYS A 217 -0.73 -27.92 -31.61
N ASP A 218 0.26 -28.80 -31.35
CA ASP A 218 0.15 -29.87 -30.35
C ASP A 218 0.89 -29.56 -29.06
N GLU A 219 1.47 -28.37 -28.96
CA GLU A 219 2.17 -27.90 -27.77
C GLU A 219 1.17 -27.20 -26.85
N ILE A 220 0.74 -27.87 -25.80
CA ILE A 220 -0.13 -27.33 -24.77
C ILE A 220 0.69 -26.25 -23.99
N ALA A 221 0.09 -25.10 -23.75
CA ALA A 221 0.70 -24.03 -22.97
C ALA A 221 1.23 -24.55 -21.63
N LYS A 222 2.44 -24.10 -21.27
CA LYS A 222 3.01 -24.39 -19.94
C LYS A 222 2.51 -23.37 -18.95
N PHE A 223 2.12 -23.82 -17.77
CA PHE A 223 1.71 -22.91 -16.72
C PHE A 223 2.89 -22.04 -16.27
N PRO A 224 2.78 -20.69 -16.26
CA PRO A 224 3.88 -19.81 -15.90
C PRO A 224 4.05 -19.79 -14.37
N LYS A 225 5.16 -20.38 -13.91
CA LYS A 225 5.43 -20.50 -12.45
C LYS A 225 5.48 -19.17 -11.71
N HIS A 226 5.72 -18.06 -12.43
CA HIS A 226 5.80 -16.73 -11.81
C HIS A 226 4.46 -16.19 -11.30
N ILE A 227 3.34 -16.71 -11.78
CA ILE A 227 2.02 -16.27 -11.31
C ILE A 227 1.48 -17.12 -10.15
N ARG A 228 2.15 -18.21 -9.73
CA ARG A 228 1.65 -19.06 -8.64
C ARG A 228 1.49 -18.31 -7.32
N PHE A 229 2.44 -17.46 -6.97
CA PHE A 229 2.34 -16.58 -5.80
C PHE A 229 1.08 -15.71 -5.84
N GLU A 230 0.85 -15.03 -6.96
CA GLU A 230 -0.33 -14.18 -7.16
C GLU A 230 -1.64 -14.97 -7.24
N LEU A 231 -1.61 -16.19 -7.78
CA LEU A 231 -2.77 -17.07 -7.82
C LEU A 231 -3.26 -17.40 -6.40
N GLU A 232 -2.35 -17.85 -5.52
CA GLU A 232 -2.72 -18.20 -4.15
C GLU A 232 -3.18 -16.97 -3.35
N LYS A 233 -2.56 -15.81 -3.55
CA LYS A 233 -3.03 -14.54 -2.98
C LYS A 233 -4.44 -14.17 -3.45
N THR A 234 -4.73 -14.37 -4.74
CA THR A 234 -6.06 -14.07 -5.31
C THR A 234 -7.13 -15.03 -4.77
N LYS A 235 -6.79 -16.31 -4.53
CA LYS A 235 -7.69 -17.27 -3.85
C LYS A 235 -7.96 -16.84 -2.42
N ALA A 236 -6.93 -16.40 -1.71
CA ALA A 236 -7.06 -15.90 -0.34
C ALA A 236 -7.97 -14.66 -0.28
N ASP A 237 -7.81 -13.74 -1.22
CA ASP A 237 -8.65 -12.54 -1.31
C ASP A 237 -10.13 -12.91 -1.52
N LEU A 238 -10.41 -13.84 -2.44
CA LEU A 238 -11.76 -14.37 -2.66
C LEU A 238 -12.32 -15.04 -1.40
N ALA A 239 -11.51 -15.84 -0.69
CA ALA A 239 -11.92 -16.51 0.54
C ALA A 239 -12.25 -15.50 1.65
N LEU A 240 -11.43 -14.44 1.82
CA LEU A 240 -11.71 -13.36 2.78
C LEU A 240 -13.00 -12.61 2.48
N LEU A 241 -13.30 -12.34 1.21
CA LEU A 241 -14.56 -11.69 0.81
C LEU A 241 -15.79 -12.57 1.09
N LYS A 242 -15.61 -13.89 1.15
CA LYS A 242 -16.66 -14.85 1.54
C LYS A 242 -16.74 -15.11 3.04
N GLY A 243 -15.81 -14.58 3.84
CA GLY A 243 -15.69 -14.88 5.27
C GLY A 243 -15.04 -16.23 5.58
N GLU A 244 -14.42 -16.88 4.61
CA GLU A 244 -13.74 -18.19 4.72
C GLU A 244 -12.29 -17.97 5.24
N THR A 245 -12.15 -17.51 6.50
CA THR A 245 -10.85 -17.08 7.08
C THR A 245 -9.81 -18.21 7.10
N ILE A 246 -10.20 -19.45 7.40
CA ILE A 246 -9.28 -20.60 7.46
C ILE A 246 -8.73 -20.93 6.07
N ASP A 247 -9.57 -20.90 5.04
CA ASP A 247 -9.13 -21.15 3.66
C ASP A 247 -8.19 -20.04 3.18
N ALA A 248 -8.49 -18.78 3.54
CA ALA A 248 -7.61 -17.66 3.25
C ALA A 248 -6.22 -17.83 3.87
N ILE A 249 -6.14 -18.29 5.13
CA ILE A 249 -4.88 -18.60 5.80
C ILE A 249 -4.11 -19.67 5.01
N ASN A 250 -4.77 -20.78 4.63
CA ASN A 250 -4.16 -21.87 3.89
C ASN A 250 -3.59 -21.39 2.55
N TYR A 251 -4.36 -20.61 1.80
CA TYR A 251 -3.89 -20.04 0.53
C TYR A 251 -2.72 -19.07 0.70
N LEU A 252 -2.73 -18.22 1.74
CA LEU A 252 -1.62 -17.33 2.00
C LEU A 252 -0.35 -18.07 2.44
N GLU A 253 -0.45 -19.15 3.22
CA GLU A 253 0.69 -20.02 3.54
C GLU A 253 1.26 -20.66 2.26
N GLN A 254 0.41 -21.21 1.39
CA GLN A 254 0.81 -21.74 0.10
C GLN A 254 1.46 -20.67 -0.79
N SER A 255 0.96 -19.43 -0.76
CA SER A 255 1.59 -18.33 -1.51
C SER A 255 3.04 -18.10 -1.10
N ILE A 256 3.35 -18.15 0.20
CA ILE A 256 4.73 -17.99 0.69
C ILE A 256 5.65 -19.10 0.16
N GLU A 257 5.17 -20.34 0.06
CA GLU A 257 5.93 -21.45 -0.49
C GLU A 257 6.24 -21.27 -1.99
N GLN A 258 5.31 -20.63 -2.72
CA GLN A 258 5.46 -20.34 -4.15
C GLN A 258 6.22 -19.04 -4.44
N ALA A 259 6.50 -18.23 -3.40
CA ALA A 259 7.09 -16.91 -3.54
C ALA A 259 8.55 -16.96 -4.01
N ARG A 260 8.90 -16.04 -4.90
CA ARG A 260 10.23 -15.86 -5.46
C ARG A 260 10.97 -14.69 -4.79
N MET A 261 12.21 -14.50 -5.20
CA MET A 261 12.97 -13.31 -4.84
C MET A 261 12.33 -12.08 -5.52
N GLY A 262 11.98 -11.07 -4.73
CA GLY A 262 11.26 -9.88 -5.19
C GLY A 262 9.79 -9.83 -4.81
N ASP A 263 9.15 -10.98 -4.53
CA ASP A 263 7.76 -11.02 -4.07
C ASP A 263 7.62 -10.43 -2.67
N ASP A 264 6.54 -9.67 -2.43
CA ASP A 264 6.27 -9.02 -1.13
C ASP A 264 5.75 -10.02 -0.09
N LYS A 265 6.69 -10.84 0.42
CA LYS A 265 6.39 -11.76 1.53
C LYS A 265 6.09 -11.04 2.84
N GLY A 266 6.64 -9.86 3.02
CA GLY A 266 6.45 -9.07 4.24
C GLY A 266 4.98 -8.76 4.48
N ARG A 267 4.29 -8.30 3.44
CA ARG A 267 2.85 -8.03 3.49
C ARG A 267 2.03 -9.29 3.76
N VAL A 268 2.33 -10.39 3.08
CA VAL A 268 1.64 -11.67 3.30
C VAL A 268 1.84 -12.16 4.73
N HIS A 269 3.06 -12.11 5.28
CA HIS A 269 3.31 -12.45 6.67
C HIS A 269 2.57 -11.55 7.65
N PHE A 270 2.47 -10.24 7.37
CA PHE A 270 1.72 -9.32 8.23
C PHE A 270 0.23 -9.70 8.28
N ILE A 271 -0.38 -9.94 7.11
CA ILE A 271 -1.79 -10.35 7.00
C ILE A 271 -2.03 -11.71 7.67
N LEU A 272 -1.14 -12.69 7.49
CA LEU A 272 -1.20 -13.96 8.21
C LEU A 272 -1.13 -13.76 9.73
N GLY A 273 -0.28 -12.84 10.20
CA GLY A 273 -0.24 -12.45 11.60
C GLY A 273 -1.59 -11.95 12.11
N GLN A 274 -2.28 -11.11 11.31
CA GLN A 274 -3.61 -10.60 11.65
C GLN A 274 -4.67 -11.71 11.63
N LEU A 275 -4.69 -12.55 10.59
CA LEU A 275 -5.67 -13.63 10.46
C LEU A 275 -5.49 -14.69 11.56
N TYR A 276 -4.26 -15.07 11.90
CA TYR A 276 -4.02 -15.98 13.01
C TYR A 276 -4.42 -15.38 14.37
N GLN A 277 -4.33 -14.06 14.52
CA GLN A 277 -4.85 -13.38 15.70
C GLN A 277 -6.39 -13.44 15.76
N GLU A 278 -7.08 -13.25 14.63
CA GLU A 278 -8.53 -13.35 14.51
C GLU A 278 -9.06 -14.76 14.91
N VAL A 279 -8.32 -15.82 14.53
CA VAL A 279 -8.67 -17.20 14.92
C VAL A 279 -8.02 -17.63 16.24
N SER A 280 -7.53 -16.69 17.05
CA SER A 280 -6.93 -16.91 18.38
C SER A 280 -5.71 -17.85 18.39
N ASN A 281 -5.03 -18.03 17.27
CA ASN A 281 -3.77 -18.78 17.20
C ASN A 281 -2.58 -17.84 17.39
N TYR A 282 -2.36 -17.42 18.61
CA TYR A 282 -1.39 -16.38 18.95
C TYR A 282 0.07 -16.80 18.70
N GLU A 283 0.40 -18.08 18.78
CA GLU A 283 1.76 -18.55 18.51
C GLU A 283 2.14 -18.39 17.03
N LYS A 284 1.25 -18.82 16.12
CA LYS A 284 1.46 -18.61 14.69
C LYS A 284 1.41 -17.11 14.34
N SER A 285 0.53 -16.34 14.95
CA SER A 285 0.49 -14.89 14.78
C SER A 285 1.84 -14.23 15.13
N LYS A 286 2.40 -14.53 16.30
CA LYS A 286 3.74 -14.05 16.73
C LYS A 286 4.86 -14.49 15.78
N PHE A 287 4.79 -15.72 15.28
CA PHE A 287 5.74 -16.22 14.30
C PHE A 287 5.73 -15.38 13.03
N HIS A 288 4.54 -15.11 12.46
CA HIS A 288 4.41 -14.34 11.22
C HIS A 288 4.84 -12.88 11.40
N TYR A 289 4.45 -12.21 12.48
CA TYR A 289 4.96 -10.85 12.78
C TYR A 289 6.50 -10.84 12.94
N SER A 290 7.09 -11.89 13.52
CA SER A 290 8.55 -12.00 13.61
C SER A 290 9.23 -12.14 12.24
N LYS A 291 8.58 -12.78 11.28
CA LYS A 291 9.06 -12.84 9.88
C LYS A 291 9.02 -11.48 9.20
N VAL A 292 7.98 -10.67 9.45
CA VAL A 292 7.94 -9.27 8.97
C VAL A 292 9.10 -8.46 9.52
N ILE A 293 9.36 -8.57 10.83
CA ILE A 293 10.42 -7.82 11.54
C ILE A 293 11.81 -8.19 11.04
N ALA A 294 12.03 -9.47 10.75
CA ALA A 294 13.30 -9.97 10.23
C ALA A 294 13.48 -9.73 8.72
N GLY A 295 12.40 -9.42 8.02
CA GLY A 295 12.39 -9.20 6.57
C GLY A 295 12.81 -7.79 6.15
N LYS A 296 12.59 -7.49 4.85
CA LYS A 296 12.83 -6.17 4.26
C LYS A 296 11.53 -5.34 4.14
N ALA A 297 10.61 -5.50 5.09
CA ALA A 297 9.38 -4.74 5.11
C ALA A 297 9.65 -3.24 5.35
N ARG A 298 8.71 -2.38 4.91
CA ARG A 298 8.77 -0.93 5.20
C ARG A 298 8.83 -0.70 6.71
N TYR A 299 9.38 0.46 7.08
CA TYR A 299 9.55 0.81 8.50
C TYR A 299 8.24 0.72 9.28
N GLU A 300 7.18 1.34 8.76
CA GLU A 300 5.85 1.37 9.40
C GLU A 300 5.27 -0.03 9.58
N MET A 301 5.41 -0.89 8.58
CA MET A 301 4.95 -2.29 8.68
C MET A 301 5.75 -3.07 9.72
N SER A 302 7.08 -2.93 9.72
CA SER A 302 7.95 -3.55 10.71
C SER A 302 7.69 -3.03 12.13
N PHE A 303 7.44 -1.72 12.28
CA PHE A 303 7.05 -1.09 13.53
C PHE A 303 5.72 -1.66 14.04
N ASN A 304 4.68 -1.67 13.20
CA ASN A 304 3.38 -2.21 13.58
C ASN A 304 3.42 -3.72 13.88
N ALA A 305 4.25 -4.49 13.14
CA ALA A 305 4.47 -5.90 13.46
C ALA A 305 5.07 -6.11 14.85
N ARG A 306 5.97 -5.23 15.30
CA ARG A 306 6.51 -5.25 16.67
C ARG A 306 5.44 -4.96 17.70
N LEU A 307 4.61 -3.94 17.48
CA LEU A 307 3.49 -3.62 18.37
C LEU A 307 2.48 -4.77 18.44
N LYS A 308 2.02 -5.28 17.28
CA LYS A 308 1.08 -6.41 17.23
C LYS A 308 1.63 -7.65 17.91
N ARG A 309 2.92 -7.96 17.72
CA ARG A 309 3.58 -9.05 18.42
C ARG A 309 3.66 -8.82 19.93
N ALA A 310 3.91 -7.57 20.34
CA ALA A 310 3.97 -7.20 21.76
C ALA A 310 2.61 -7.36 22.45
N PHE A 311 1.50 -6.99 21.80
CA PHE A 311 0.14 -7.20 22.32
C PHE A 311 -0.18 -8.66 22.65
N LEU A 312 0.47 -9.61 21.96
CA LEU A 312 0.30 -11.04 22.17
C LEU A 312 1.35 -11.64 23.12
N GLY A 313 2.27 -10.81 23.60
CA GLY A 313 3.38 -11.21 24.44
C GLY A 313 3.23 -10.75 25.87
N ASN A 314 4.11 -11.25 26.72
CA ASN A 314 4.28 -10.85 28.11
C ASN A 314 5.75 -10.96 28.50
N GLY A 315 6.09 -10.51 29.70
CA GLY A 315 7.40 -10.68 30.30
C GLY A 315 8.41 -9.58 29.96
N GLU A 316 9.46 -9.56 30.76
CA GLU A 316 10.53 -8.57 30.75
C GLU A 316 11.18 -8.33 29.37
N LYS A 317 11.20 -9.36 28.51
CA LYS A 317 11.81 -9.28 27.19
C LYS A 317 11.02 -8.35 26.26
N VAL A 318 9.69 -8.45 26.30
CA VAL A 318 8.77 -7.60 25.53
C VAL A 318 8.82 -6.17 26.07
N LYS A 319 8.77 -6.00 27.39
CA LYS A 319 8.89 -4.68 28.04
C LYS A 319 10.20 -3.97 27.67
N LYS A 320 11.33 -4.69 27.65
CA LYS A 320 12.62 -4.15 27.21
C LYS A 320 12.63 -3.73 25.74
N GLU A 321 11.98 -4.51 24.87
CA GLU A 321 11.85 -4.17 23.45
C GLU A 321 11.02 -2.87 23.27
N LEU A 322 9.85 -2.76 23.91
CA LEU A 322 9.01 -1.56 23.86
C LEU A 322 9.71 -0.33 24.44
N ASN A 323 10.42 -0.49 25.56
CA ASN A 323 11.23 0.59 26.16
C ASN A 323 12.36 1.05 25.21
N LYS A 324 12.98 0.12 24.46
CA LYS A 324 13.96 0.48 23.43
C LYS A 324 13.31 1.25 22.29
N MET A 325 12.11 0.83 21.84
CA MET A 325 11.36 1.54 20.82
C MET A 325 10.97 2.96 21.27
N LEU A 326 10.57 3.13 22.53
CA LEU A 326 10.21 4.42 23.11
C LEU A 326 11.38 5.42 23.15
N LYS A 327 12.61 4.92 23.33
CA LYS A 327 13.85 5.73 23.36
C LYS A 327 14.38 6.06 21.97
N ASP A 328 13.95 5.36 20.93
CA ASP A 328 14.40 5.60 19.57
C ASP A 328 13.73 6.87 19.01
N ALA A 329 14.54 7.85 18.62
CA ALA A 329 14.05 9.13 18.07
C ALA A 329 13.17 8.98 16.84
N LYS A 330 13.35 7.90 16.05
CA LYS A 330 12.49 7.59 14.88
C LYS A 330 11.04 7.31 15.25
N ASN A 331 10.78 6.95 16.50
CA ASN A 331 9.44 6.64 17.01
C ASN A 331 8.81 7.81 17.79
N ALA A 332 9.35 9.03 17.67
CA ALA A 332 8.85 10.16 18.42
C ALA A 332 7.35 10.44 18.19
N GLU A 333 6.89 10.23 16.96
CA GLU A 333 5.48 10.42 16.54
C GLU A 333 4.57 9.23 16.91
N TYR A 334 5.15 8.09 17.28
CA TYR A 334 4.44 6.84 17.57
C TYR A 334 4.45 6.47 19.06
N LYS A 335 4.84 7.40 19.93
CA LYS A 335 4.90 7.15 21.38
C LYS A 335 3.55 6.74 21.96
N ASP A 336 2.47 7.32 21.45
CA ASP A 336 1.09 6.99 21.81
C ASP A 336 0.77 5.50 21.60
N GLN A 337 1.17 4.96 20.45
CA GLN A 337 0.96 3.55 20.11
C GLN A 337 1.86 2.63 20.94
N ILE A 338 3.10 3.05 21.23
CA ILE A 338 4.02 2.27 22.06
C ILE A 338 3.51 2.20 23.49
N TYR A 339 3.04 3.32 24.07
CA TYR A 339 2.43 3.31 25.41
C TYR A 339 1.17 2.44 25.49
N TYR A 340 0.34 2.48 24.44
CA TYR A 340 -0.81 1.58 24.36
C TYR A 340 -0.38 0.10 24.34
N ALA A 341 0.67 -0.23 23.57
CA ALA A 341 1.22 -1.58 23.58
C ALA A 341 1.79 -1.98 24.96
N MET A 342 2.43 -1.05 25.67
CA MET A 342 2.90 -1.30 27.05
C MET A 342 1.73 -1.58 27.99
N ALA A 343 0.62 -0.83 27.85
CA ALA A 343 -0.58 -1.07 28.64
C ALA A 343 -1.14 -2.49 28.40
N GLU A 344 -1.23 -2.94 27.15
CA GLU A 344 -1.72 -4.30 26.85
C GLU A 344 -0.80 -5.39 27.39
N VAL A 345 0.52 -5.17 27.40
CA VAL A 345 1.48 -6.10 28.03
C VAL A 345 1.24 -6.19 29.55
N GLU A 346 1.01 -5.05 30.23
CA GLU A 346 0.71 -5.05 31.66
C GLU A 346 -0.64 -5.71 31.98
N PHE A 347 -1.65 -5.55 31.10
CA PHE A 347 -2.90 -6.31 31.22
C PHE A 347 -2.69 -7.82 31.10
N ASN A 348 -1.83 -8.27 30.19
CA ASN A 348 -1.50 -9.69 30.07
C ASN A 348 -0.74 -10.24 31.31
N GLU A 349 -0.11 -9.36 32.09
CA GLU A 349 0.57 -9.69 33.36
C GLU A 349 -0.32 -9.45 34.60
N ASN A 350 -1.57 -9.02 34.39
CA ASN A 350 -2.52 -8.63 35.44
C ASN A 350 -2.06 -7.44 36.30
N ASP A 351 -1.13 -6.61 35.81
CA ASP A 351 -0.77 -5.33 36.44
C ASP A 351 -1.65 -4.20 35.89
N GLU A 352 -2.87 -4.15 36.40
CA GLU A 352 -3.84 -3.15 35.95
C GLU A 352 -3.42 -1.71 36.30
N ARG A 353 -2.67 -1.51 37.39
CA ARG A 353 -2.24 -0.19 37.83
C ARG A 353 -1.27 0.44 36.81
N GLU A 354 -0.26 -0.31 36.45
CA GLU A 354 0.69 0.14 35.43
C GLU A 354 0.02 0.25 34.05
N ALA A 355 -0.89 -0.67 33.71
CA ALA A 355 -1.65 -0.60 32.47
C ALA A 355 -2.46 0.71 32.37
N ILE A 356 -3.19 1.12 33.42
CA ILE A 356 -3.92 2.40 33.47
C ILE A 356 -2.95 3.58 33.30
N TYR A 357 -1.78 3.55 33.96
CA TYR A 357 -0.78 4.59 33.80
C TYR A 357 -0.34 4.72 32.32
N PHE A 358 -0.04 3.60 31.65
CA PHE A 358 0.36 3.62 30.24
C PHE A 358 -0.77 4.03 29.31
N LEU A 359 -2.04 3.71 29.58
CA LEU A 359 -3.18 4.24 28.82
C LEU A 359 -3.28 5.76 28.92
N HIS A 360 -3.04 6.33 30.10
CA HIS A 360 -2.97 7.79 30.26
C HIS A 360 -1.82 8.40 29.45
N GLN A 361 -0.65 7.75 29.43
CA GLN A 361 0.47 8.21 28.61
C GLN A 361 0.12 8.11 27.12
N SER A 362 -0.53 7.03 26.68
CA SER A 362 -1.00 6.88 25.31
C SER A 362 -1.94 8.04 24.92
N ALA A 363 -2.97 8.31 25.71
CA ALA A 363 -3.90 9.43 25.46
C ALA A 363 -3.18 10.81 25.48
N PHE A 364 -2.18 10.98 26.34
CA PHE A 364 -1.39 12.20 26.45
C PHE A 364 -0.55 12.46 25.21
N TYR A 365 0.17 11.43 24.70
CA TYR A 365 1.03 11.55 23.52
C TYR A 365 0.27 11.50 22.18
N SER A 366 -1.00 11.09 22.16
CA SER A 366 -1.86 11.12 20.98
C SER A 366 -2.30 12.56 20.64
N THR A 367 -1.42 13.32 20.00
CA THR A 367 -1.69 14.72 19.67
C THR A 367 -2.45 14.87 18.35
N THR A 368 -2.05 14.13 17.32
CA THR A 368 -2.64 14.14 15.98
C THR A 368 -3.43 12.86 15.69
N ASN A 369 -3.08 11.75 16.32
CA ASN A 369 -3.69 10.45 16.15
C ASN A 369 -4.95 10.31 17.01
N THR A 370 -6.05 10.93 16.54
CA THR A 370 -7.36 10.93 17.25
C THR A 370 -7.89 9.52 17.47
N ARG A 371 -7.63 8.59 16.55
CA ARG A 371 -8.04 7.18 16.67
C ARG A 371 -7.36 6.50 17.85
N GLN A 372 -6.03 6.63 17.98
CA GLN A 372 -5.30 6.06 19.11
C GLN A 372 -5.74 6.66 20.45
N LYS A 373 -6.01 7.98 20.45
CA LYS A 373 -6.54 8.68 21.61
C LYS A 373 -7.92 8.14 22.03
N GLY A 374 -8.79 7.91 21.05
CA GLY A 374 -10.09 7.29 21.27
C GLY A 374 -9.95 5.91 21.88
N MET A 375 -9.07 5.06 21.33
CA MET A 375 -8.82 3.71 21.87
C MET A 375 -8.34 3.72 23.32
N ALA A 376 -7.44 4.64 23.68
CA ALA A 376 -6.97 4.77 25.06
C ALA A 376 -8.09 5.19 26.01
N TYR A 377 -8.92 6.16 25.62
CA TYR A 377 -10.06 6.58 26.43
C TYR A 377 -11.16 5.51 26.51
N GLU A 378 -11.49 4.83 25.43
CA GLU A 378 -12.44 3.70 25.42
C GLU A 378 -11.99 2.62 26.41
N ARG A 379 -10.71 2.23 26.37
CA ARG A 379 -10.16 1.21 27.27
C ARG A 379 -10.25 1.64 28.74
N LEU A 380 -9.92 2.89 29.05
CA LEU A 380 -10.06 3.47 30.41
C LEU A 380 -11.52 3.52 30.85
N ALA A 381 -12.43 3.87 29.92
CA ALA A 381 -13.86 3.92 30.20
C ALA A 381 -14.43 2.52 30.50
N ASP A 382 -14.11 1.53 29.67
CA ASP A 382 -14.56 0.14 29.86
C ASP A 382 -14.04 -0.45 31.19
N LEU A 383 -12.78 -0.22 31.54
CA LEU A 383 -12.21 -0.64 32.82
C LEU A 383 -12.95 -0.01 34.00
N SER A 384 -13.20 1.30 33.93
CA SER A 384 -13.93 2.02 34.98
C SER A 384 -15.37 1.53 35.10
N PHE A 385 -16.02 1.26 33.97
CA PHE A 385 -17.39 0.76 33.90
C PHE A 385 -17.50 -0.65 34.51
N LEU A 386 -16.58 -1.56 34.15
CA LEU A 386 -16.53 -2.91 34.72
C LEU A 386 -16.36 -2.91 36.24
N LYS A 387 -15.63 -1.94 36.78
CA LYS A 387 -15.44 -1.72 38.22
C LYS A 387 -16.61 -0.97 38.87
N ARG A 388 -17.69 -0.68 38.14
CA ARG A 388 -18.84 0.11 38.60
C ARG A 388 -18.47 1.54 39.04
N ASN A 389 -17.31 2.04 38.60
CA ASN A 389 -16.89 3.42 38.83
C ASN A 389 -17.51 4.32 37.75
N TYR A 390 -18.78 4.61 37.84
CA TYR A 390 -19.55 5.23 36.76
C TYR A 390 -19.13 6.69 36.46
N VAL A 391 -18.68 7.44 37.48
CA VAL A 391 -18.23 8.83 37.28
C VAL A 391 -16.98 8.92 36.38
N PRO A 392 -15.88 8.23 36.67
CA PRO A 392 -14.73 8.21 35.74
C PRO A 392 -15.07 7.52 34.41
N ALA A 393 -15.90 6.48 34.40
CA ALA A 393 -16.33 5.80 33.16
C ALA A 393 -17.01 6.79 32.20
N GLN A 394 -17.96 7.57 32.69
CA GLN A 394 -18.65 8.58 31.89
C GLN A 394 -17.68 9.62 31.35
N LYS A 395 -16.78 10.14 32.17
CA LYS A 395 -15.78 11.16 31.75
C LYS A 395 -14.86 10.63 30.63
N TYR A 396 -14.47 9.36 30.69
CA TYR A 396 -13.64 8.76 29.64
C TYR A 396 -14.45 8.45 28.38
N TYR A 397 -15.72 7.95 28.49
CA TYR A 397 -16.57 7.78 27.31
C TYR A 397 -16.88 9.12 26.63
N ASP A 398 -17.13 10.18 27.40
CA ASP A 398 -17.34 11.52 26.87
C ASP A 398 -16.07 12.03 26.15
N SER A 399 -14.91 11.90 26.77
CA SER A 399 -13.62 12.23 26.14
C SER A 399 -13.35 11.42 24.89
N CYS A 400 -13.73 10.14 24.86
CA CYS A 400 -13.65 9.29 23.69
C CYS A 400 -14.60 9.79 22.59
N ALA A 401 -15.86 10.04 22.91
CA ALA A 401 -16.90 10.49 21.98
C ALA A 401 -16.53 11.82 21.27
N GLN A 402 -15.80 12.71 21.97
CA GLN A 402 -15.34 13.99 21.43
C GLN A 402 -14.21 13.86 20.40
N VAL A 403 -13.40 12.82 20.46
CA VAL A 403 -12.22 12.67 19.60
C VAL A 403 -12.38 11.68 18.45
N ILE A 404 -13.35 10.76 18.54
CA ILE A 404 -13.59 9.75 17.51
C ILE A 404 -14.46 10.28 16.38
N THR A 405 -14.23 9.77 15.17
CA THR A 405 -15.05 10.03 13.98
C THR A 405 -16.14 8.96 13.84
N ASP A 406 -17.09 9.17 12.93
CA ASP A 406 -18.15 8.17 12.65
C ASP A 406 -17.58 6.86 12.07
N ALA A 407 -16.40 6.90 11.46
CA ALA A 407 -15.69 5.73 10.96
C ALA A 407 -15.01 4.91 12.08
N TYR A 408 -15.02 5.39 13.34
CA TYR A 408 -14.45 4.63 14.46
C TYR A 408 -15.35 3.42 14.79
N PRO A 409 -14.78 2.23 15.05
CA PRO A 409 -15.57 1.07 15.44
C PRO A 409 -16.46 1.37 16.65
N ASN A 410 -17.73 1.00 16.56
CA ASN A 410 -18.72 1.19 17.63
C ASN A 410 -18.92 2.65 18.09
N ALA A 411 -18.63 3.66 17.24
CA ALA A 411 -18.74 5.08 17.59
C ALA A 411 -20.10 5.44 18.18
N GLU A 412 -21.20 4.95 17.60
CA GLU A 412 -22.55 5.17 18.08
C GLU A 412 -22.78 4.56 19.48
N THR A 413 -22.31 3.33 19.70
CA THR A 413 -22.40 2.67 21.01
C THR A 413 -21.66 3.44 22.08
N ILE A 414 -20.48 3.97 21.79
CA ILE A 414 -19.68 4.78 22.71
C ILE A 414 -20.39 6.08 23.06
N ARG A 415 -20.94 6.79 22.06
CA ARG A 415 -21.72 8.02 22.29
C ARG A 415 -22.98 7.75 23.11
N ASN A 416 -23.67 6.65 22.84
CA ASN A 416 -24.83 6.24 23.62
C ASN A 416 -24.48 5.90 25.09
N LYS A 417 -23.37 5.20 25.32
CA LYS A 417 -22.83 4.96 26.68
C LYS A 417 -22.50 6.26 27.40
N ALA A 418 -21.81 7.21 26.73
CA ALA A 418 -21.51 8.51 27.30
C ALA A 418 -22.77 9.28 27.73
N ASN A 419 -23.77 9.33 26.85
CA ASN A 419 -25.04 10.04 27.09
C ASN A 419 -25.89 9.38 28.20
N ASN A 420 -26.02 8.06 28.17
CA ASN A 420 -26.84 7.32 29.15
C ASN A 420 -26.23 7.39 30.55
N LEU A 421 -24.88 7.32 30.65
CA LEU A 421 -24.22 7.46 31.95
C LEU A 421 -24.27 8.90 32.50
N ALA A 422 -24.39 9.91 31.64
CA ALA A 422 -24.39 11.31 32.08
C ALA A 422 -25.56 11.64 33.05
N ALA A 423 -26.73 11.05 32.83
CA ALA A 423 -27.88 11.21 33.74
C ALA A 423 -27.62 10.56 35.11
N LEU A 424 -27.13 9.30 35.10
CA LEU A 424 -26.74 8.57 36.30
C LEU A 424 -25.67 9.31 37.11
N VAL A 425 -24.62 9.77 36.43
CA VAL A 425 -23.49 10.46 37.06
C VAL A 425 -23.91 11.78 37.68
N ARG A 426 -24.79 12.57 37.02
CA ARG A 426 -25.37 13.79 37.61
C ARG A 426 -26.11 13.50 38.90
N ALA A 427 -26.94 12.44 38.95
CA ALA A 427 -27.64 12.04 40.16
C ALA A 427 -26.68 11.63 41.28
N VAL A 428 -25.64 10.83 40.96
CA VAL A 428 -24.59 10.42 41.93
C VAL A 428 -23.80 11.61 42.44
N GLU A 429 -23.33 12.50 41.56
CA GLU A 429 -22.55 13.69 41.94
C GLU A 429 -23.40 14.66 42.79
N THR A 430 -24.70 14.80 42.46
CA THR A 430 -25.64 15.61 43.26
C THR A 430 -25.78 15.00 44.64
N SER A 431 -26.07 13.70 44.78
CA SER A 431 -26.19 13.02 46.08
C SER A 431 -24.90 13.18 46.90
N GLN A 432 -23.73 12.92 46.32
CA GLN A 432 -22.44 13.06 46.98
C GLN A 432 -22.17 14.51 47.46
N LYS A 433 -22.58 15.49 46.65
CA LYS A 433 -22.48 16.91 47.01
C LYS A 433 -23.40 17.24 48.21
N GLU A 434 -24.67 16.80 48.16
CA GLU A 434 -25.59 17.03 49.25
C GLU A 434 -25.14 16.34 50.55
N ASP A 435 -24.67 15.08 50.48
CA ASP A 435 -24.11 14.36 51.63
C ASP A 435 -22.88 15.10 52.20
N SER A 436 -22.02 15.64 51.33
CA SER A 436 -20.84 16.42 51.75
C SER A 436 -21.27 17.73 52.43
N LEU A 437 -22.28 18.43 51.88
CA LEU A 437 -22.80 19.67 52.47
C LEU A 437 -23.46 19.39 53.83
N GLN A 438 -24.24 18.34 53.97
CA GLN A 438 -24.85 17.91 55.26
C GLN A 438 -23.77 17.60 56.29
N ARG A 439 -22.71 16.86 55.88
CA ARG A 439 -21.57 16.56 56.78
C ARG A 439 -20.84 17.82 57.24
N ILE A 440 -20.63 18.79 56.32
CA ILE A 440 -19.98 20.07 56.67
C ILE A 440 -20.89 20.90 57.58
N ALA A 441 -22.20 20.88 57.34
CA ALA A 441 -23.19 21.61 58.18
C ALA A 441 -23.27 21.05 59.62
N SER A 442 -23.10 19.72 59.78
CA SER A 442 -23.09 19.05 61.09
C SER A 442 -21.82 19.20 61.90
N MET A 443 -20.74 19.76 61.34
CA MET A 443 -19.48 20.00 62.02
C MET A 443 -19.57 21.21 62.95
N ASP A 444 -18.88 21.18 64.11
CA ASP A 444 -18.63 22.35 64.92
C ASP A 444 -17.81 23.42 64.18
N GLU A 445 -17.89 24.66 64.58
CA GLU A 445 -17.31 25.80 63.86
C GLU A 445 -15.79 25.66 63.66
N LYS A 446 -15.05 25.19 64.70
CA LYS A 446 -13.60 25.01 64.61
C LYS A 446 -13.18 23.92 63.61
N SER A 447 -13.87 22.78 63.66
CA SER A 447 -13.68 21.66 62.73
C SER A 447 -14.05 22.01 61.30
N ARG A 448 -15.11 22.79 61.09
CA ARG A 448 -15.54 23.31 59.79
C ARG A 448 -14.50 24.24 59.16
N VAL A 449 -13.99 25.22 59.94
CA VAL A 449 -12.96 26.12 59.47
C VAL A 449 -11.66 25.39 59.12
N LYS A 450 -11.26 24.42 59.94
CA LYS A 450 -10.10 23.59 59.65
C LYS A 450 -10.29 22.79 58.35
N PHE A 451 -11.42 22.10 58.21
CA PHE A 451 -11.75 21.32 57.01
C PHE A 451 -11.74 22.20 55.73
N LEU A 452 -12.37 23.39 55.77
CA LEU A 452 -12.38 24.32 54.65
C LEU A 452 -10.96 24.80 54.26
N LYS A 453 -10.10 25.07 55.26
CA LYS A 453 -8.69 25.42 54.98
C LYS A 453 -7.94 24.28 54.31
N ASP A 454 -8.15 23.06 54.76
CA ASP A 454 -7.51 21.88 54.16
C ASP A 454 -8.02 21.62 52.72
N VAL A 455 -9.32 21.77 52.46
CA VAL A 455 -9.91 21.70 51.10
C VAL A 455 -9.34 22.80 50.19
N ILE A 456 -9.26 24.06 50.66
CA ILE A 456 -8.68 25.16 49.88
C ILE A 456 -7.20 24.89 49.56
N LYS A 457 -6.45 24.32 50.51
CA LYS A 457 -5.06 23.94 50.28
C LYS A 457 -4.96 22.85 49.20
N GLN A 458 -5.78 21.79 49.27
CA GLN A 458 -5.83 20.74 48.27
C GLN A 458 -6.17 21.27 46.88
N ILE A 459 -7.18 22.14 46.77
CA ILE A 459 -7.57 22.74 45.48
C ILE A 459 -6.40 23.54 44.89
N LYS A 460 -5.69 24.31 45.70
CA LYS A 460 -4.50 25.08 45.24
C LYS A 460 -3.36 24.16 44.78
N GLU A 461 -3.11 23.07 45.50
CA GLU A 461 -2.12 22.05 45.13
C GLU A 461 -2.48 21.35 43.83
N GLU A 462 -3.77 20.96 43.66
CA GLU A 462 -4.28 20.36 42.42
C GLU A 462 -4.21 21.31 41.23
N GLU A 463 -4.57 22.60 41.42
CA GLU A 463 -4.44 23.62 40.37
C GLU A 463 -2.97 23.83 39.95
N ALA A 464 -2.06 23.90 40.94
CA ALA A 464 -0.62 24.03 40.68
C ALA A 464 -0.09 22.78 39.92
N ALA A 465 -0.50 21.57 40.33
CA ALA A 465 -0.15 20.33 39.66
C ALA A 465 -0.74 20.25 38.23
N ARG A 466 -1.98 20.74 38.02
CA ARG A 466 -2.61 20.84 36.70
C ARG A 466 -1.84 21.80 35.79
N LYS A 467 -1.54 23.00 36.25
CA LYS A 467 -0.73 24.00 35.52
C LYS A 467 0.66 23.46 35.17
N LYS A 468 1.31 22.72 36.08
CA LYS A 468 2.60 22.09 35.83
C LYS A 468 2.49 21.03 34.74
N ARG A 469 1.51 20.14 34.80
CA ARG A 469 1.26 19.12 33.77
C ARG A 469 0.95 19.73 32.41
N GLU A 470 0.19 20.82 32.38
CA GLU A 470 -0.13 21.53 31.14
C GLU A 470 1.12 22.22 30.53
N ALA A 471 1.96 22.83 31.37
CA ALA A 471 3.24 23.38 30.93
C ALA A 471 4.22 22.29 30.43
N GLU A 472 4.27 21.14 31.08
CA GLU A 472 5.05 19.99 30.63
C GLU A 472 4.52 19.46 29.30
N ARG A 473 3.20 19.37 29.14
CA ARG A 473 2.53 18.98 27.89
C ARG A 473 2.89 19.94 26.75
N LEU A 474 2.81 21.23 26.96
CA LEU A 474 3.17 22.23 25.97
C LEU A 474 4.65 22.15 25.57
N ARG A 475 5.54 21.94 26.55
CA ARG A 475 6.97 21.75 26.29
C ARG A 475 7.23 20.46 25.48
N GLU A 476 6.56 19.38 25.80
CA GLU A 476 6.70 18.11 25.07
C GLU A 476 6.11 18.21 23.66
N LEU A 477 4.99 18.93 23.49
CA LEU A 477 4.43 19.25 22.17
C LEU A 477 5.40 20.07 21.33
N GLN A 478 5.99 21.12 21.89
CA GLN A 478 7.01 21.93 21.21
C GLN A 478 8.25 21.12 20.87
N LYS A 479 8.71 20.24 21.78
CA LYS A 479 9.83 19.35 21.54
C LYS A 479 9.51 18.32 20.45
N ASN A 480 8.32 17.74 20.44
CA ASN A 480 7.88 16.82 19.40
C ASN A 480 7.68 17.54 18.06
N GLN A 481 7.17 18.77 18.03
CA GLN A 481 7.12 19.61 16.82
C GLN A 481 8.52 19.94 16.30
N LEU A 482 9.47 20.26 17.18
CA LEU A 482 10.87 20.48 16.82
C LEU A 482 11.55 19.19 16.34
N LEU A 483 11.24 18.04 16.95
CA LEU A 483 11.73 16.75 16.52
C LEU A 483 11.05 16.31 15.20
N ALA A 484 9.74 16.52 15.04
CA ALA A 484 9.01 16.25 13.81
C ALA A 484 9.46 17.19 12.67
N SER A 485 9.72 18.46 12.95
CA SER A 485 10.34 19.36 11.98
C SER A 485 11.81 18.99 11.66
N ASN A 486 12.48 18.27 12.55
CA ASN A 486 13.83 17.73 12.33
C ASN A 486 13.84 16.29 11.81
N THR A 487 12.76 15.51 11.97
CA THR A 487 12.66 14.11 11.50
C THR A 487 11.66 13.94 10.35
N GLY A 488 10.66 14.83 10.27
CA GLY A 488 9.78 14.95 9.11
C GLY A 488 10.57 15.57 7.96
N ASN A 489 11.20 14.74 7.15
CA ASN A 489 12.08 15.11 6.04
C ASN A 489 13.51 15.54 6.39
N GLY A 490 13.98 15.29 7.58
CA GLY A 490 15.35 15.58 7.99
C GLY A 490 16.33 14.45 7.69
N SER A 491 16.31 13.88 6.51
CA SER A 491 17.53 13.27 5.98
C SER A 491 18.61 14.35 5.98
N LYS A 492 19.81 14.07 6.54
CA LYS A 492 20.98 14.94 6.36
C LYS A 492 21.32 15.13 4.87
N TRP A 493 20.64 14.38 4.01
CA TRP A 493 20.75 14.44 2.57
C TRP A 493 19.78 15.47 2.02
N TYR A 494 20.32 16.56 1.45
CA TYR A 494 19.59 17.73 0.94
C TYR A 494 18.36 17.37 0.09
N TRP A 495 18.47 16.39 -0.80
CA TRP A 495 17.41 16.00 -1.74
C TRP A 495 16.20 15.33 -1.08
N ASN A 496 16.37 14.77 0.13
CA ASN A 496 15.30 14.17 0.92
C ASN A 496 14.82 15.08 2.07
N ASN A 497 15.23 16.35 2.07
CA ASN A 497 14.87 17.33 3.08
C ASN A 497 14.11 18.49 2.43
N ASP A 498 12.78 18.41 2.38
CA ASP A 498 11.94 19.41 1.73
C ASP A 498 12.11 20.80 2.34
N LYS A 499 12.35 20.89 3.65
CA LYS A 499 12.60 22.17 4.33
C LYS A 499 13.91 22.79 3.84
N SER A 500 14.99 22.04 3.83
CA SER A 500 16.29 22.54 3.34
C SER A 500 16.25 22.84 1.84
N ARG A 501 15.42 22.12 1.07
CA ARG A 501 15.20 22.40 -0.37
C ARG A 501 14.43 23.70 -0.57
N THR A 502 13.37 23.91 0.21
CA THR A 502 12.55 25.14 0.12
C THR A 502 13.35 26.36 0.58
N GLU A 503 14.02 26.29 1.73
CA GLU A 503 14.90 27.35 2.24
C GLU A 503 16.05 27.62 1.25
N GLY A 504 16.68 26.57 0.71
CA GLY A 504 17.73 26.69 -0.28
C GLY A 504 17.25 27.31 -1.60
N LEU A 505 16.01 27.03 -2.01
CA LEU A 505 15.40 27.64 -3.19
C LEU A 505 15.08 29.12 -2.97
N GLU A 506 14.60 29.49 -1.79
CA GLU A 506 14.33 30.89 -1.42
C GLU A 506 15.65 31.68 -1.32
N ASP A 507 16.68 31.14 -0.70
CA ASP A 507 18.01 31.72 -0.65
C ASP A 507 18.63 31.86 -2.04
N PHE A 508 18.46 30.86 -2.89
CA PHE A 508 18.90 30.93 -4.27
C PHE A 508 18.21 32.06 -5.04
N LYS A 509 16.88 32.17 -4.94
CA LYS A 509 16.12 33.25 -5.58
C LYS A 509 16.48 34.62 -5.05
N ARG A 510 16.78 34.74 -3.76
CA ARG A 510 17.22 35.98 -3.13
C ARG A 510 18.59 36.44 -3.61
N LEU A 511 19.55 35.52 -3.78
CA LEU A 511 20.93 35.80 -4.17
C LEU A 511 21.12 35.92 -5.68
N TRP A 512 20.38 35.13 -6.44
CA TRP A 512 20.60 34.94 -7.89
C TRP A 512 19.41 35.33 -8.77
N GLY A 513 18.28 35.72 -8.17
CA GLY A 513 17.04 36.06 -8.88
C GLY A 513 16.31 34.82 -9.42
N GLN A 514 15.35 35.06 -10.31
CA GLN A 514 14.59 33.97 -10.99
C GLN A 514 15.41 33.45 -12.18
N ARG A 515 16.39 32.63 -11.91
CA ARG A 515 17.18 31.96 -12.96
C ARG A 515 16.66 30.55 -13.15
N GLU A 516 16.50 30.15 -14.40
CA GLU A 516 16.13 28.79 -14.77
C GLU A 516 17.30 27.81 -14.54
N ASN A 517 16.97 26.54 -14.33
CA ASN A 517 17.97 25.48 -14.20
C ASN A 517 18.50 25.10 -15.60
N GLU A 518 19.57 25.78 -16.00
CA GLU A 518 20.24 25.56 -17.28
C GLU A 518 21.76 25.40 -17.10
N ASP A 519 22.40 24.78 -18.06
CA ASP A 519 23.85 24.61 -18.02
C ASP A 519 24.58 25.95 -18.06
N ASP A 520 25.70 26.05 -17.33
CA ASP A 520 26.55 27.23 -17.26
C ASP A 520 25.92 28.54 -16.76
N TRP A 521 24.81 28.46 -16.02
CA TRP A 521 24.07 29.62 -15.48
C TRP A 521 24.91 30.58 -14.62
N ARG A 522 26.08 30.14 -14.10
CA ARG A 522 27.02 30.95 -13.32
C ARG A 522 27.96 31.79 -14.17
N ARG A 523 28.05 31.55 -15.47
CA ARG A 523 28.98 32.27 -16.37
C ARG A 523 28.41 33.64 -16.70
N SER A 524 29.19 34.69 -16.38
CA SER A 524 28.83 36.10 -16.65
C SER A 524 28.75 36.46 -18.13
N GLY A 525 29.32 35.64 -19.01
CA GLY A 525 29.37 35.86 -20.48
C GLY A 525 28.37 35.03 -21.29
N LYS A 526 27.38 34.39 -20.65
CA LYS A 526 26.35 33.64 -21.37
C LYS A 526 25.40 34.61 -22.09
N ILE A 527 25.38 34.53 -23.42
CA ILE A 527 24.36 35.21 -24.22
C ILE A 527 23.04 34.51 -23.92
N PRO A 528 21.99 35.23 -23.45
CA PRO A 528 20.68 34.61 -23.28
C PRO A 528 20.22 34.04 -24.63
N ASP A 529 19.95 32.73 -24.67
CA ASP A 529 19.28 32.14 -25.80
C ASP A 529 17.99 32.93 -26.04
N ALA A 530 17.84 33.47 -27.25
CA ALA A 530 16.66 34.19 -27.63
C ALA A 530 15.49 33.20 -27.53
N THR A 531 14.79 33.23 -26.39
CA THR A 531 13.50 32.58 -26.27
C THR A 531 12.63 33.14 -27.39
N PHE A 532 12.22 32.30 -28.30
CA PHE A 532 11.13 32.58 -29.22
C PHE A 532 9.89 32.92 -28.38
N THR A 533 9.74 34.18 -28.03
CA THR A 533 8.44 34.70 -27.63
C THR A 533 7.54 34.53 -28.84
N SER A 534 6.47 33.78 -28.66
CA SER A 534 5.44 33.61 -29.72
C SER A 534 4.98 35.02 -30.17
N ILE A 535 4.74 35.15 -31.46
CA ILE A 535 4.32 36.42 -32.11
C ILE A 535 3.07 37.06 -31.46
N GLU A 536 2.36 36.32 -30.63
CA GLU A 536 1.18 36.78 -29.87
C GLU A 536 1.52 37.70 -28.69
N ASP A 537 2.68 37.51 -28.01
CA ASP A 537 3.06 38.38 -26.88
C ASP A 537 3.69 39.73 -27.32
N ALA A 538 4.19 39.81 -28.56
CA ALA A 538 4.72 41.06 -29.11
C ALA A 538 3.63 42.07 -29.54
N THR A 539 2.43 41.59 -29.79
CA THR A 539 1.30 42.47 -30.21
C THR A 539 0.55 43.10 -29.04
N LEU A 540 0.69 42.53 -27.80
CA LEU A 540 0.06 43.05 -26.60
C LEU A 540 0.87 44.16 -25.91
N SER A 541 2.18 44.28 -26.17
CA SER A 541 3.02 45.31 -25.58
C SER A 541 3.00 46.65 -26.34
N ASP A 542 2.61 46.69 -27.64
CA ASP A 542 2.55 47.91 -28.45
C ASP A 542 1.19 48.65 -28.36
N SER A 543 0.13 47.93 -27.93
CA SER A 543 -1.20 48.58 -27.79
C SER A 543 -1.37 49.39 -26.50
N LEU A 544 -0.42 49.34 -25.57
CA LEU A 544 -0.42 50.11 -24.29
C LEU A 544 0.51 51.36 -24.29
N ARG A 545 1.09 51.71 -25.45
CA ARG A 545 1.98 52.88 -25.60
C ARG A 545 1.40 54.04 -26.39
N GLN A 546 0.14 54.08 -26.64
CA GLN A 546 -0.52 55.25 -27.26
C GLN A 546 -1.77 55.61 -26.47
N GLU A 547 -1.57 56.52 -25.49
CA GLU A 547 -2.50 57.63 -25.29
C GLU A 547 -1.81 58.77 -24.47
N PRO A 548 -2.21 60.02 -24.67
CA PRO A 548 -1.39 61.22 -24.51
C PRO A 548 -1.26 61.74 -23.07
#